data_db1e681ffb311f9d5d2480ca3bad9814
#
_entry.id   db1e681ffb311f9d5d2480ca3bad9814
#
_cell.length_a   1.000
_cell.length_b   1.000
_cell.length_c   1.000
_cell.angle_alpha   90.00
_cell.angle_beta   90.00
_cell.angle_gamma   90.00
#
_symmetry.space_group_name_H-M   'P 1'
#
loop_
_entity.id
_entity.type
_entity.pdbx_description
1 polymer ?
#
loop_
_entity_poly.entity_id
_entity_poly.type
_entity_poly.pdbx_seq_one_letter_code
_entity_poly.pdbx_strand_id
1 'polypeptide(L)'
;MDADLVARLRGVIPRLAREFNDTSTGEGLTPTQYSVLALVRSRGPLGLAELTELEGLNPTRVSRIIKVLDEGGLIRRMPDPNDLRAARLAATPMGEQVHDRVRAQRTQVLSERLGQLPPETAETLLAAVPAMEALAEAVRPLPRAAR
;
A
#
# COMPACT_ATOMS: atom_id res chain seq x y z
N MET A 1 -24.93 16.34 7.92
CA MET A 1 -24.10 15.69 6.88
C MET A 1 -25.03 15.16 5.79
N ASP A 2 -24.78 15.51 4.55
CA ASP A 2 -25.60 15.08 3.40
C ASP A 2 -25.35 13.61 3.09
N ALA A 3 -26.37 12.77 3.27
CA ALA A 3 -26.28 11.32 3.08
C ALA A 3 -26.04 10.93 1.62
N ASP A 4 -26.55 11.71 0.66
CA ASP A 4 -26.32 11.47 -0.77
C ASP A 4 -24.85 11.71 -1.14
N LEU A 5 -24.27 12.80 -0.69
CA LEU A 5 -22.85 13.09 -0.91
C LEU A 5 -21.94 12.03 -0.27
N VAL A 6 -22.26 11.54 0.92
CA VAL A 6 -21.53 10.44 1.57
C VAL A 6 -21.63 9.16 0.75
N ALA A 7 -22.81 8.82 0.25
CA ALA A 7 -23.01 7.65 -0.60
C ALA A 7 -22.23 7.75 -1.92
N ARG A 8 -22.21 8.91 -2.55
CA ARG A 8 -21.43 9.18 -3.76
C ARG A 8 -19.92 9.06 -3.49
N LEU A 9 -19.42 9.64 -2.41
CA LEU A 9 -18.02 9.52 -2.01
C LEU A 9 -17.63 8.04 -1.82
N ARG A 10 -18.46 7.28 -1.08
CA ARG A 10 -18.28 5.84 -0.88
C ARG A 10 -18.21 5.06 -2.20
N GLY A 11 -18.96 5.48 -3.23
CA GLY A 11 -18.95 4.86 -4.55
C GLY A 11 -17.73 5.23 -5.41
N VAL A 12 -17.17 6.42 -5.22
CA VAL A 12 -16.01 6.91 -5.99
C VAL A 12 -14.71 6.29 -5.50
N ILE A 13 -14.52 6.12 -4.19
CA ILE A 13 -13.28 5.62 -3.59
C ILE A 13 -12.83 4.28 -4.19
N PRO A 14 -13.65 3.22 -4.23
CA PRO A 14 -13.22 1.93 -4.78
C PRO A 14 -12.98 1.96 -6.28
N ARG A 15 -13.66 2.84 -7.02
CA ARG A 15 -13.40 3.03 -8.46
C ARG A 15 -12.02 3.62 -8.68
N LEU A 16 -11.67 4.69 -7.98
CA LEU A 16 -10.35 5.29 -8.05
C LEU A 16 -9.25 4.30 -7.62
N ALA A 17 -9.46 3.58 -6.51
CA ALA A 17 -8.52 2.59 -6.04
C ALA A 17 -8.26 1.49 -7.08
N ARG A 18 -9.29 1.01 -7.76
CA ARG A 18 -9.15 0.01 -8.83
C ARG A 18 -8.36 0.54 -10.01
N GLU A 19 -8.72 1.71 -10.53
CA GLU A 19 -8.03 2.33 -11.68
C GLU A 19 -6.54 2.60 -11.39
N PHE A 20 -6.21 3.05 -10.18
CA PHE A 20 -4.82 3.28 -9.78
C PHE A 20 -4.05 1.99 -9.51
N ASN A 21 -4.71 0.94 -9.04
CA ASN A 21 -4.08 -0.36 -8.79
C ASN A 21 -3.92 -1.19 -10.08
N ASP A 22 -4.81 -1.03 -11.07
CA ASP A 22 -4.71 -1.68 -12.38
C ASP A 22 -3.56 -1.13 -13.22
N THR A 23 -3.01 0.01 -12.85
CA THR A 23 -1.81 0.54 -13.50
C THR A 23 -0.68 -0.46 -13.30
N SER A 24 -0.24 -1.11 -14.38
CA SER A 24 0.92 -2.01 -14.35
C SER A 24 2.08 -1.31 -13.67
N THR A 25 2.74 -2.00 -12.74
CA THR A 25 3.90 -1.43 -12.05
C THR A 25 5.13 -1.33 -12.96
N GLY A 26 5.08 -1.94 -14.14
CA GLY A 26 6.26 -2.04 -15.04
C GLY A 26 7.38 -2.92 -14.49
N GLU A 27 7.28 -3.37 -13.23
CA GLU A 27 8.30 -4.13 -12.51
C GLU A 27 7.90 -5.60 -12.31
N GLY A 28 6.83 -6.07 -12.96
CA GLY A 28 6.35 -7.44 -12.85
C GLY A 28 5.68 -7.78 -11.51
N LEU A 29 5.39 -6.79 -10.67
CA LEU A 29 4.69 -6.98 -9.41
C LEU A 29 3.18 -6.82 -9.59
N THR A 30 2.41 -7.69 -8.93
CA THR A 30 0.97 -7.47 -8.76
C THR A 30 0.73 -6.33 -7.77
N PRO A 31 -0.46 -5.69 -7.79
CA PRO A 31 -0.81 -4.65 -6.82
C PRO A 31 -0.64 -5.10 -5.36
N THR A 32 -1.00 -6.35 -5.05
CA THR A 32 -0.87 -6.89 -3.69
C THR A 32 0.60 -7.13 -3.32
N GLN A 33 1.43 -7.62 -4.24
CA GLN A 33 2.87 -7.77 -4.02
C GLN A 33 3.54 -6.42 -3.77
N TYR A 34 3.17 -5.40 -4.54
CA TYR A 34 3.65 -4.04 -4.32
C TYR A 34 3.20 -3.48 -2.95
N SER A 35 1.95 -3.71 -2.54
CA SER A 35 1.43 -3.29 -1.23
C SER A 35 2.24 -3.91 -0.08
N VAL A 36 2.53 -5.21 -0.16
CA VAL A 36 3.37 -5.91 0.83
C VAL A 36 4.79 -5.33 0.86
N LEU A 37 5.41 -5.11 -0.30
CA LEU A 37 6.74 -4.50 -0.38
C LEU A 37 6.75 -3.10 0.24
N ALA A 38 5.74 -2.26 -0.07
CA ALA A 38 5.60 -0.92 0.48
C ALA A 38 5.46 -0.93 2.01
N LEU A 39 4.72 -1.90 2.55
CA LEU A 39 4.52 -2.04 3.98
C LEU A 39 5.81 -2.50 4.69
N VAL A 40 6.51 -3.49 4.14
CA VAL A 40 7.80 -3.94 4.65
C VAL A 40 8.84 -2.81 4.62
N ARG A 41 8.86 -2.02 3.54
CA ARG A 41 9.75 -0.85 3.43
C ARG A 41 9.45 0.22 4.49
N SER A 42 8.18 0.55 4.70
CA SER A 42 7.78 1.67 5.57
C SER A 42 7.80 1.34 7.05
N ARG A 43 7.56 0.09 7.41
CA ARG A 43 7.40 -0.38 8.79
C ARG A 43 8.36 -1.49 9.20
N GLY A 44 9.16 -1.99 8.26
CA GLY A 44 10.10 -3.06 8.54
C GLY A 44 11.24 -2.66 9.50
N PRO A 45 11.87 -3.64 10.11
CA PRO A 45 11.61 -5.08 9.99
C PRO A 45 10.28 -5.52 10.63
N LEU A 46 9.49 -6.33 9.90
CA LEU A 46 8.17 -6.83 10.31
C LEU A 46 8.15 -8.35 10.44
N GLY A 47 7.49 -8.86 11.47
CA GLY A 47 7.14 -10.27 11.56
C GLY A 47 6.02 -10.65 10.59
N LEU A 48 5.93 -11.95 10.25
CA LEU A 48 4.90 -12.48 9.35
C LEU A 48 3.48 -12.25 9.90
N ALA A 49 3.26 -12.47 11.19
CA ALA A 49 1.96 -12.27 11.83
C ALA A 49 1.51 -10.81 11.76
N GLU A 50 2.42 -9.89 12.05
CA GLU A 50 2.20 -8.44 11.99
C GLU A 50 1.84 -7.97 10.58
N LEU A 51 2.59 -8.45 9.56
CA LEU A 51 2.34 -8.17 8.16
C LEU A 51 0.99 -8.71 7.71
N THR A 52 0.63 -9.92 8.12
CA THR A 52 -0.65 -10.57 7.82
C THR A 52 -1.82 -9.76 8.37
N GLU A 53 -1.70 -9.27 9.61
CA GLU A 53 -2.72 -8.44 10.24
C GLU A 53 -2.87 -7.08 9.52
N LEU A 54 -1.77 -6.43 9.18
CA LEU A 54 -1.76 -5.13 8.52
C LEU A 54 -2.35 -5.19 7.09
N GLU A 55 -2.06 -6.27 6.35
CA GLU A 55 -2.59 -6.46 4.99
C GLU A 55 -4.04 -6.96 4.96
N GLY A 56 -4.54 -7.53 6.06
CA GLY A 56 -5.88 -8.11 6.12
C GLY A 56 -6.07 -9.34 5.22
N LEU A 57 -4.99 -10.00 4.84
CA LEU A 57 -4.98 -11.22 4.02
C LEU A 57 -4.83 -12.46 4.90
N ASN A 58 -5.15 -13.64 4.33
CA ASN A 58 -4.87 -14.87 5.03
C ASN A 58 -3.35 -15.19 5.04
N PRO A 59 -2.84 -15.90 6.07
CA PRO A 59 -1.42 -16.19 6.23
C PRO A 59 -0.80 -16.94 5.05
N THR A 60 -1.54 -17.85 4.42
CA THR A 60 -1.07 -18.64 3.26
C THR A 60 -0.79 -17.72 2.06
N ARG A 61 -1.68 -16.78 1.80
CA ARG A 61 -1.52 -15.81 0.71
C ARG A 61 -0.34 -14.88 0.96
N VAL A 62 -0.20 -14.37 2.18
CA VAL A 62 0.94 -13.53 2.58
C VAL A 62 2.25 -14.29 2.43
N SER A 63 2.32 -15.54 2.88
CA SER A 63 3.52 -16.38 2.75
C SER A 63 3.93 -16.60 1.29
N ARG A 64 2.98 -16.78 0.38
CA ARG A 64 3.27 -16.88 -1.07
C ARG A 64 3.82 -15.59 -1.64
N ILE A 65 3.25 -14.45 -1.26
CA ILE A 65 3.73 -13.13 -1.69
C ILE A 65 5.15 -12.90 -1.18
N ILE A 66 5.41 -13.17 0.09
CA ILE A 66 6.74 -13.06 0.69
C ILE A 66 7.76 -13.94 -0.05
N LYS A 67 7.39 -15.17 -0.39
CA LYS A 67 8.26 -16.06 -1.15
C LYS A 67 8.64 -15.45 -2.50
N VAL A 68 7.68 -14.90 -3.24
CA VAL A 68 7.93 -14.25 -4.54
C VAL A 68 8.85 -13.04 -4.38
N LEU A 69 8.62 -12.20 -3.39
CA LEU A 69 9.45 -11.00 -3.14
C LEU A 69 10.86 -11.36 -2.66
N ASP A 70 11.00 -12.40 -1.87
CA ASP A 70 12.30 -12.91 -1.36
C ASP A 70 13.11 -13.53 -2.50
N GLU A 71 12.51 -14.41 -3.30
CA GLU A 71 13.14 -15.00 -4.49
C GLU A 71 13.51 -13.95 -5.54
N GLY A 72 12.73 -12.88 -5.64
CA GLY A 72 13.02 -11.72 -6.49
C GLY A 72 14.09 -10.77 -5.93
N GLY A 73 14.60 -11.02 -4.73
CA GLY A 73 15.62 -10.19 -4.08
C GLY A 73 15.11 -8.83 -3.59
N LEU A 74 13.80 -8.66 -3.44
CA LEU A 74 13.17 -7.38 -3.06
C LEU A 74 13.02 -7.24 -1.53
N ILE A 75 12.91 -8.36 -0.83
CA ILE A 75 12.91 -8.43 0.62
C ILE A 75 13.93 -9.45 1.09
N ARG A 76 14.31 -9.37 2.36
CA ARG A 76 15.19 -10.32 3.03
C ARG A 76 14.61 -10.73 4.38
N ARG A 77 14.94 -11.94 4.81
CA ARG A 77 14.62 -12.45 6.13
C ARG A 77 15.77 -12.13 7.10
N MET A 78 15.41 -11.67 8.28
CA MET A 78 16.35 -11.40 9.37
C MET A 78 15.93 -12.20 10.58
N PRO A 79 16.91 -12.65 11.44
CA PRO A 79 16.57 -13.26 12.72
C PRO A 79 15.77 -12.28 13.59
N ASP A 80 14.72 -12.77 14.29
CA ASP A 80 14.07 -11.97 15.33
C ASP A 80 14.95 -11.98 16.59
N PRO A 81 15.32 -10.82 17.14
CA PRO A 81 16.13 -10.75 18.36
C PRO A 81 15.48 -11.40 19.59
N ASN A 82 14.14 -11.46 19.61
CA ASN A 82 13.35 -11.98 20.73
C ASN A 82 12.89 -13.42 20.55
N ASP A 83 12.94 -13.96 19.32
CA ASP A 83 12.55 -15.33 19.00
C ASP A 83 13.37 -15.85 17.81
N LEU A 84 14.36 -16.70 18.10
CA LEU A 84 15.24 -17.31 17.08
C LEU A 84 14.50 -18.22 16.08
N ARG A 85 13.25 -18.60 16.35
CA ARG A 85 12.42 -19.42 15.47
C ARG A 85 11.61 -18.57 14.50
N ALA A 86 11.47 -17.28 14.75
CA ALA A 86 10.77 -16.33 13.93
C ALA A 86 11.73 -15.58 13.02
N ALA A 87 11.26 -15.17 11.85
CA ALA A 87 11.98 -14.29 10.95
C ALA A 87 11.27 -12.94 10.85
N ARG A 88 12.05 -11.88 10.77
CA ARG A 88 11.58 -10.54 10.41
C ARG A 88 11.91 -10.24 8.96
N LEU A 89 11.06 -9.47 8.33
CA LEU A 89 11.15 -9.12 6.92
C LEU A 89 11.58 -7.66 6.78
N ALA A 90 12.57 -7.42 5.95
CA ALA A 90 13.05 -6.08 5.62
C ALA A 90 13.19 -5.93 4.10
N ALA A 91 12.99 -4.72 3.59
CA ALA A 91 13.28 -4.41 2.20
C ALA A 91 14.81 -4.46 1.95
N THR A 92 15.19 -4.97 0.78
CA THR A 92 16.55 -4.87 0.28
C THR A 92 16.77 -3.53 -0.42
N PRO A 93 18.01 -3.11 -0.69
CA PRO A 93 18.28 -1.93 -1.52
C PRO A 93 17.59 -2.02 -2.90
N MET A 94 17.54 -3.20 -3.51
CA MET A 94 16.80 -3.43 -4.75
C MET A 94 15.29 -3.25 -4.54
N GLY A 95 14.72 -3.76 -3.45
CA GLY A 95 13.32 -3.59 -3.10
C GLY A 95 12.94 -2.12 -2.91
N GLU A 96 13.80 -1.34 -2.26
CA GLU A 96 13.60 0.10 -2.11
C GLU A 96 13.58 0.82 -3.46
N GLN A 97 14.54 0.48 -4.34
CA GLN A 97 14.59 1.07 -5.68
C GLN A 97 13.37 0.72 -6.53
N VAL A 98 12.92 -0.54 -6.51
CA VAL A 98 11.70 -0.98 -7.21
C VAL A 98 10.49 -0.22 -6.66
N HIS A 99 10.34 -0.14 -5.35
CA HIS A 99 9.27 0.61 -4.72
C HIS A 99 9.26 2.08 -5.18
N ASP A 100 10.41 2.74 -5.18
CA ASP A 100 10.51 4.16 -5.54
C ASP A 100 10.20 4.40 -7.02
N ARG A 101 10.63 3.50 -7.92
CA ARG A 101 10.26 3.55 -9.35
C ARG A 101 8.75 3.40 -9.57
N VAL A 102 8.12 2.43 -8.93
CA VAL A 102 6.67 2.23 -9.02
C VAL A 102 5.92 3.44 -8.47
N ARG A 103 6.36 3.96 -7.34
CA ARG A 103 5.77 5.16 -6.73
C ARG A 103 5.86 6.37 -7.67
N ALA A 104 7.03 6.61 -8.26
CA ALA A 104 7.23 7.71 -9.19
C ALA A 104 6.33 7.57 -10.43
N GLN A 105 6.25 6.39 -11.01
CA GLN A 105 5.40 6.11 -12.16
C GLN A 105 3.91 6.33 -11.85
N ARG A 106 3.43 5.84 -10.71
CA ARG A 106 2.04 6.05 -10.29
C ARG A 106 1.73 7.52 -10.03
N THR A 107 2.67 8.24 -9.43
CA THR A 107 2.54 9.70 -9.22
C THR A 107 2.46 10.43 -10.56
N GLN A 108 3.29 10.06 -11.52
CA GLN A 108 3.26 10.66 -12.85
C GLN A 108 1.93 10.42 -13.56
N VAL A 109 1.44 9.17 -13.59
CA VAL A 109 0.15 8.82 -14.19
C VAL A 109 -0.99 9.61 -13.56
N LEU A 110 -1.01 9.74 -12.23
CA LEU A 110 -2.02 10.53 -11.54
C LEU A 110 -1.92 12.02 -11.89
N SER A 111 -0.69 12.56 -11.95
CA SER A 111 -0.45 13.96 -12.34
C SER A 111 -0.97 14.24 -13.75
N GLU A 112 -0.72 13.35 -14.69
CA GLU A 112 -1.23 13.47 -16.07
C GLU A 112 -2.75 13.44 -16.12
N ARG A 113 -3.38 12.58 -15.33
CA ARG A 113 -4.86 12.49 -15.23
C ARG A 113 -5.46 13.76 -14.59
N LEU A 114 -4.83 14.28 -13.55
CA LEU A 114 -5.24 15.56 -12.94
C LEU A 114 -5.12 16.71 -13.93
N GLY A 115 -4.07 16.73 -14.75
CA GLY A 115 -3.88 17.74 -15.78
C GLY A 115 -4.91 17.70 -16.92
N GLN A 116 -5.67 16.62 -17.07
CA GLN A 116 -6.78 16.50 -18.02
C GLN A 116 -8.11 17.07 -17.49
N LEU A 117 -8.17 17.36 -16.19
CA LEU A 117 -9.36 17.96 -15.56
C LEU A 117 -9.36 19.48 -15.74
N PRO A 118 -10.55 20.10 -15.63
CA PRO A 118 -10.61 21.55 -15.49
C PRO A 118 -9.74 22.03 -14.32
N PRO A 119 -8.95 23.11 -14.46
CA PRO A 119 -8.01 23.56 -13.42
C PRO A 119 -8.64 23.69 -12.03
N GLU A 120 -9.81 24.28 -11.93
CA GLU A 120 -10.54 24.46 -10.67
C GLU A 120 -10.89 23.12 -10.00
N THR A 121 -11.19 22.09 -10.81
CA THR A 121 -11.47 20.73 -10.29
C THR A 121 -10.20 20.09 -9.75
N ALA A 122 -9.09 20.18 -10.48
CA ALA A 122 -7.80 19.66 -10.04
C ALA A 122 -7.33 20.35 -8.75
N GLU A 123 -7.42 21.68 -8.67
CA GLU A 123 -7.09 22.44 -7.48
C GLU A 123 -7.94 22.04 -6.27
N THR A 124 -9.25 21.85 -6.47
CA THR A 124 -10.15 21.39 -5.41
C THR A 124 -9.76 20.02 -4.88
N LEU A 125 -9.41 19.07 -5.77
CA LEU A 125 -8.94 17.73 -5.39
C LEU A 125 -7.63 17.79 -4.63
N LEU A 126 -6.68 18.60 -5.08
CA LEU A 126 -5.40 18.76 -4.39
C LEU A 126 -5.56 19.43 -3.03
N ALA A 127 -6.43 20.41 -2.91
CA ALA A 127 -6.75 21.07 -1.63
C ALA A 127 -7.44 20.10 -0.65
N ALA A 128 -8.14 19.07 -1.14
CA ALA A 128 -8.81 18.07 -0.31
C ALA A 128 -7.87 16.97 0.23
N VAL A 129 -6.62 16.90 -0.22
CA VAL A 129 -5.68 15.84 0.18
C VAL A 129 -5.55 15.70 1.70
N PRO A 130 -5.36 16.77 2.50
CA PRO A 130 -5.27 16.63 3.95
C PRO A 130 -6.54 16.04 4.59
N ALA A 131 -7.71 16.36 4.05
CA ALA A 131 -8.97 15.80 4.54
C ALA A 131 -9.11 14.31 4.18
N MET A 132 -8.63 13.91 2.99
CA MET A 132 -8.62 12.50 2.57
C MET A 132 -7.63 11.68 3.40
N GLU A 133 -6.48 12.24 3.75
CA GLU A 133 -5.50 11.62 4.66
C GLU A 133 -6.10 11.42 6.06
N ALA A 134 -6.76 12.43 6.61
CA ALA A 134 -7.44 12.32 7.91
C ALA A 134 -8.54 11.25 7.88
N LEU A 135 -9.31 11.15 6.80
CA LEU A 135 -10.30 10.09 6.62
C LEU A 135 -9.65 8.71 6.57
N ALA A 136 -8.55 8.56 5.83
CA ALA A 136 -7.82 7.31 5.71
C ALA A 136 -7.30 6.82 7.07
N GLU A 137 -6.80 7.73 7.91
CA GLU A 137 -6.39 7.39 9.28
C GLU A 137 -7.59 7.01 10.16
N ALA A 138 -8.71 7.71 10.03
CA ALA A 138 -9.93 7.44 10.83
C ALA A 138 -10.57 6.07 10.52
N VAL A 139 -10.46 5.57 9.28
CA VAL A 139 -11.02 4.27 8.88
C VAL A 139 -10.05 3.10 9.09
N ARG A 140 -8.82 3.38 9.55
CA ARG A 140 -7.85 2.31 9.91
C ARG A 140 -8.43 1.43 11.01
N PRO A 141 -8.38 0.10 10.86
CA PRO A 141 -8.75 -0.79 11.94
C PRO A 141 -7.88 -0.48 13.17
N LEU A 142 -8.52 -0.28 14.32
CA LEU A 142 -7.79 -0.21 15.58
C LEU A 142 -7.00 -1.50 15.77
N PRO A 143 -5.73 -1.43 16.21
CA PRO A 143 -4.99 -2.64 16.55
C PRO A 143 -5.82 -3.44 17.56
N ARG A 144 -6.12 -4.69 17.21
CA ARG A 144 -6.80 -5.60 18.13
C ARG A 144 -5.95 -5.68 19.38
N ALA A 145 -6.49 -5.20 20.51
CA ALA A 145 -5.85 -5.38 21.79
C ALA A 145 -5.52 -6.87 21.96
N ALA A 146 -4.25 -7.15 22.19
CA ALA A 146 -3.78 -8.51 22.48
C ALA A 146 -4.59 -9.04 23.66
N ARG A 147 -5.36 -10.11 23.43
CA ARG A 147 -5.98 -10.89 24.49
C ARG A 147 -4.97 -11.90 25.00
#